data_72e4705334171c55804c91f2a5bce2c8
#
_entry.id   72e4705334171c55804c91f2a5bce2c8
#
_cell.length_a   1.000
_cell.length_b   1.000
_cell.length_c   1.000
_cell.angle_alpha   90.00
_cell.angle_beta   90.00
_cell.angle_gamma   90.00
#
_symmetry.space_group_name_H-M   'P 1'
#
loop_
_entity.id
_entity.type
_entity.pdbx_description
1 polymer ?
#
loop_
_entity_poly.entity_id
_entity_poly.type
_entity_poly.pdbx_seq_one_letter_code
_entity_poly.pdbx_strand_id
1 'polypeptide(L)'
;MKRLSIFMAAAMTFLAAHSASAQSKSFKLAQWTEIYNSIVRELNNSYVDSLPVDRIMRASIDAMLEELDPYTIYIPEEENDNLQMMLSNSYGGIGAIIHKPEGSNVIINEPYANSPAHKFGLRCGDEIVAIDGTPTKDLKIKESTDRMKGKPGTTVVFTVKKGLTGEIVEVPVVRERIHMPDVDYAGMLDETTGYIMQSGFTENVSSEIRAKVLELKEQGMKRLVLDLRGNGGGLMGEAINIVSLFVPKGTLVVSSKGNNVNSYTEYRTKTDPIDTELPIIVMISSGSASASEIVAGAIQDHDRGVIIGTRSYGKGLVQSIRPLAYNGQMKITTSKYYTPSGRCVQAIDYSHRNEDGSVGHIPDSLTKEFKTASGRIVRDGGGITPDITIEPEDYSRLVYSLVLGGVLDQYVIDYCKRHESLPAPDQFHYTAEDFEDFIAFAKTQDFDYRSSAKTYYDRMKEELEKDGLAESLKPQLEALEKSIEMEKEQFLRLKMNEIIPFIEEELATRYWFQEAGVAIRLRYDNQLKKALASPMSF
;
A
#
# COMPACT_ATOMS: atom_id res chain seq x y z
N MET A 1 -49.42 -10.85 44.53
CA MET A 1 -49.14 -12.12 43.81
C MET A 1 -49.35 -12.02 42.28
N LYS A 2 -50.47 -11.51 41.79
CA LYS A 2 -50.73 -11.44 40.30
C LYS A 2 -49.71 -10.63 39.49
N ARG A 3 -49.10 -9.54 40.02
CA ARG A 3 -48.09 -8.75 39.31
C ARG A 3 -46.72 -9.45 39.19
N LEU A 4 -46.36 -10.27 40.19
CA LEU A 4 -45.12 -11.05 40.17
C LEU A 4 -45.17 -12.19 39.16
N SER A 5 -46.35 -12.81 38.98
CA SER A 5 -46.57 -13.87 38.01
C SER A 5 -46.52 -13.38 36.56
N ILE A 6 -46.96 -12.13 36.29
CA ILE A 6 -46.87 -11.51 34.96
C ILE A 6 -45.43 -11.17 34.60
N PHE A 7 -44.63 -10.69 35.56
CA PHE A 7 -43.20 -10.42 35.34
C PHE A 7 -42.41 -11.72 35.09
N MET A 8 -42.69 -12.79 35.82
CA MET A 8 -42.05 -14.09 35.58
C MET A 8 -42.46 -14.70 34.24
N ALA A 9 -43.72 -14.57 33.81
CA ALA A 9 -44.16 -15.05 32.50
C ALA A 9 -43.51 -14.23 31.34
N ALA A 10 -43.42 -12.91 31.47
CA ALA A 10 -42.71 -12.05 30.49
C ALA A 10 -41.20 -12.34 30.41
N ALA A 11 -40.55 -12.59 31.56
CA ALA A 11 -39.14 -12.98 31.60
C ALA A 11 -38.90 -14.36 30.96
N MET A 12 -39.79 -15.33 31.19
CA MET A 12 -39.70 -16.65 30.56
C MET A 12 -39.96 -16.61 29.05
N THR A 13 -40.87 -15.78 28.57
CA THR A 13 -41.10 -15.61 27.11
C THR A 13 -39.94 -14.89 26.45
N PHE A 14 -39.29 -13.96 27.12
CA PHE A 14 -38.08 -13.28 26.58
C PHE A 14 -36.87 -14.23 26.53
N LEU A 15 -36.66 -15.06 27.54
CA LEU A 15 -35.64 -16.11 27.54
C LEU A 15 -35.90 -17.20 26.49
N ALA A 16 -37.16 -17.61 26.32
CA ALA A 16 -37.55 -18.59 25.30
C ALA A 16 -37.38 -18.06 23.88
N ALA A 17 -37.65 -16.77 23.63
CA ALA A 17 -37.45 -16.15 22.33
C ALA A 17 -35.96 -16.03 21.96
N HIS A 18 -35.09 -15.72 22.90
CA HIS A 18 -33.64 -15.70 22.67
C HIS A 18 -33.06 -17.10 22.44
N SER A 19 -33.54 -18.10 23.17
CA SER A 19 -33.14 -19.49 23.00
C SER A 19 -33.62 -20.07 21.66
N ALA A 20 -34.81 -19.72 21.20
CA ALA A 20 -35.35 -20.14 19.91
C ALA A 20 -34.57 -19.54 18.72
N SER A 21 -34.15 -18.29 18.82
CA SER A 21 -33.33 -17.64 17.78
C SER A 21 -31.91 -18.24 17.68
N ALA A 22 -31.27 -18.53 18.82
CA ALA A 22 -29.94 -19.17 18.84
C ALA A 22 -30.03 -20.64 18.37
N GLN A 23 -31.07 -21.36 18.75
CA GLN A 23 -31.31 -22.72 18.30
C GLN A 23 -31.59 -22.79 16.79
N SER A 24 -32.28 -21.79 16.23
CA SER A 24 -32.49 -21.64 14.78
C SER A 24 -31.22 -21.43 14.00
N LYS A 25 -30.26 -20.61 14.49
CA LYS A 25 -28.98 -20.35 13.83
C LYS A 25 -28.06 -21.58 13.86
N SER A 26 -27.95 -22.25 15.01
CA SER A 26 -27.15 -23.47 15.15
C SER A 26 -27.71 -24.62 14.32
N PHE A 27 -29.04 -24.75 14.25
CA PHE A 27 -29.70 -25.74 13.41
C PHE A 27 -29.43 -25.49 11.92
N LYS A 28 -29.55 -24.24 11.45
CA LYS A 28 -29.26 -23.89 10.06
C LYS A 28 -27.80 -24.18 9.71
N LEU A 29 -26.85 -23.85 10.61
CA LEU A 29 -25.42 -24.14 10.40
C LEU A 29 -25.20 -25.66 10.27
N ALA A 30 -25.73 -26.47 11.18
CA ALA A 30 -25.62 -27.92 11.12
C ALA A 30 -26.23 -28.49 9.82
N GLN A 31 -27.45 -28.03 9.45
CA GLN A 31 -28.12 -28.44 8.22
C GLN A 31 -27.27 -28.15 6.96
N TRP A 32 -26.74 -26.93 6.82
CA TRP A 32 -25.92 -26.58 5.67
C TRP A 32 -24.59 -27.33 5.63
N THR A 33 -23.97 -27.58 6.80
CA THR A 33 -22.76 -28.39 6.90
C THR A 33 -23.04 -29.84 6.42
N GLU A 34 -24.17 -30.43 6.80
CA GLU A 34 -24.54 -31.77 6.36
C GLU A 34 -24.82 -31.83 4.85
N ILE A 35 -25.54 -30.83 4.32
CA ILE A 35 -25.82 -30.71 2.87
C ILE A 35 -24.49 -30.59 2.10
N TYR A 36 -23.58 -29.70 2.55
CA TYR A 36 -22.28 -29.51 1.92
C TYR A 36 -21.47 -30.80 1.87
N ASN A 37 -21.37 -31.49 3.00
CA ASN A 37 -20.67 -32.78 3.09
C ASN A 37 -21.31 -33.86 2.19
N SER A 38 -22.64 -33.85 2.05
CA SER A 38 -23.34 -34.79 1.17
C SER A 38 -23.07 -34.50 -0.30
N ILE A 39 -23.02 -33.21 -0.70
CA ILE A 39 -22.68 -32.81 -2.06
C ILE A 39 -21.23 -33.23 -2.39
N VAL A 40 -20.26 -32.95 -1.50
CA VAL A 40 -18.86 -33.33 -1.72
C VAL A 40 -18.70 -34.83 -1.88
N ARG A 41 -19.41 -35.63 -1.04
CA ARG A 41 -19.40 -37.09 -1.12
C ARG A 41 -20.00 -37.59 -2.44
N GLU A 42 -21.12 -37.00 -2.87
CA GLU A 42 -21.80 -37.42 -4.11
C GLU A 42 -20.93 -37.06 -5.34
N LEU A 43 -20.33 -35.88 -5.37
CA LEU A 43 -19.37 -35.49 -6.41
C LEU A 43 -18.21 -36.47 -6.50
N ASN A 44 -17.62 -36.86 -5.35
CA ASN A 44 -16.51 -37.80 -5.32
C ASN A 44 -16.89 -39.21 -5.82
N ASN A 45 -18.14 -39.63 -5.59
CA ASN A 45 -18.60 -40.97 -5.94
C ASN A 45 -19.15 -41.08 -7.36
N SER A 46 -19.76 -40.00 -7.88
CA SER A 46 -20.65 -40.10 -9.05
C SER A 46 -20.27 -39.16 -10.19
N TYR A 47 -19.31 -38.22 -9.99
CA TYR A 47 -18.93 -37.32 -11.07
C TYR A 47 -18.21 -38.09 -12.20
N VAL A 48 -18.55 -37.78 -13.45
CA VAL A 48 -18.14 -38.54 -14.64
C VAL A 48 -16.61 -38.52 -14.88
N ASP A 49 -15.94 -37.43 -14.52
CA ASP A 49 -14.50 -37.29 -14.69
C ASP A 49 -13.76 -37.31 -13.32
N SER A 50 -12.43 -37.39 -13.37
CA SER A 50 -11.59 -37.25 -12.17
C SER A 50 -11.85 -35.90 -11.48
N LEU A 51 -12.24 -35.94 -10.20
CA LEU A 51 -12.54 -34.75 -9.43
C LEU A 51 -11.25 -34.02 -9.03
N PRO A 52 -11.06 -32.75 -9.44
CA PRO A 52 -9.91 -31.94 -8.99
C PRO A 52 -10.19 -31.38 -7.59
N VAL A 53 -10.06 -32.26 -6.57
CA VAL A 53 -10.52 -32.03 -5.17
C VAL A 53 -9.97 -30.72 -4.62
N ASP A 54 -8.65 -30.51 -4.67
CA ASP A 54 -8.00 -29.32 -4.09
C ASP A 54 -8.54 -28.03 -4.68
N ARG A 55 -8.68 -27.98 -6.01
CA ARG A 55 -9.19 -26.79 -6.72
C ARG A 55 -10.63 -26.47 -6.35
N ILE A 56 -11.52 -27.50 -6.29
CA ILE A 56 -12.93 -27.30 -5.98
C ILE A 56 -13.13 -26.90 -4.51
N MET A 57 -12.41 -27.57 -3.60
CA MET A 57 -12.50 -27.25 -2.18
C MET A 57 -11.95 -25.86 -1.88
N ARG A 58 -10.81 -25.49 -2.48
CA ARG A 58 -10.24 -24.14 -2.34
C ARG A 58 -11.22 -23.08 -2.88
N ALA A 59 -11.75 -23.26 -4.08
CA ALA A 59 -12.70 -22.31 -4.66
C ALA A 59 -13.97 -22.14 -3.81
N SER A 60 -14.46 -23.23 -3.18
CA SER A 60 -15.62 -23.16 -2.31
C SER A 60 -15.33 -22.41 -0.99
N ILE A 61 -14.14 -22.59 -0.42
CA ILE A 61 -13.69 -21.86 0.77
C ILE A 61 -13.54 -20.37 0.44
N ASP A 62 -12.85 -20.04 -0.64
CA ASP A 62 -12.62 -18.65 -1.03
C ASP A 62 -13.94 -17.92 -1.30
N ALA A 63 -14.87 -18.52 -2.07
CA ALA A 63 -16.19 -17.95 -2.32
C ALA A 63 -17.02 -17.72 -1.04
N MET A 64 -16.93 -18.65 -0.07
CA MET A 64 -17.63 -18.48 1.22
C MET A 64 -17.07 -17.30 2.02
N LEU A 65 -15.74 -17.08 1.98
CA LEU A 65 -15.08 -16.03 2.73
C LEU A 65 -15.27 -14.66 2.07
N GLU A 66 -15.25 -14.58 0.74
CA GLU A 66 -15.50 -13.37 -0.05
C GLU A 66 -16.89 -12.76 0.20
N GLU A 67 -17.89 -13.58 0.58
CA GLU A 67 -19.21 -13.10 0.98
C GLU A 67 -19.19 -12.24 2.27
N LEU A 68 -18.13 -12.30 3.06
CA LEU A 68 -18.03 -11.56 4.31
C LEU A 68 -17.35 -10.20 4.10
N ASP A 69 -16.08 -10.22 3.74
CA ASP A 69 -15.24 -9.05 3.46
C ASP A 69 -13.96 -9.50 2.74
N PRO A 70 -13.20 -8.60 2.08
CA PRO A 70 -12.00 -8.97 1.32
C PRO A 70 -10.78 -9.28 2.19
N TYR A 71 -10.87 -9.17 3.52
CA TYR A 71 -9.77 -9.36 4.45
C TYR A 71 -9.82 -10.72 5.16
N THR A 72 -11.00 -11.37 5.13
CA THR A 72 -11.21 -12.69 5.72
C THR A 72 -10.84 -13.75 4.69
N ILE A 73 -9.67 -14.38 4.88
CA ILE A 73 -9.07 -15.31 3.93
C ILE A 73 -8.56 -16.58 4.60
N TYR A 74 -8.51 -17.68 3.84
CA TYR A 74 -7.82 -18.90 4.19
C TYR A 74 -6.39 -18.90 3.65
N ILE A 75 -5.43 -19.26 4.48
CA ILE A 75 -4.00 -19.34 4.18
C ILE A 75 -3.58 -20.79 4.36
N PRO A 76 -3.26 -21.53 3.29
CA PRO A 76 -2.77 -22.90 3.38
C PRO A 76 -1.33 -22.95 3.89
N GLU A 77 -0.87 -24.13 4.30
CA GLU A 77 0.47 -24.33 4.87
C GLU A 77 1.60 -23.80 3.97
N GLU A 78 1.50 -24.01 2.66
CA GLU A 78 2.49 -23.57 1.67
C GLU A 78 2.57 -22.04 1.51
N GLU A 79 1.60 -21.27 2.02
CA GLU A 79 1.59 -19.81 2.02
C GLU A 79 2.02 -19.21 3.36
N ASN A 80 2.38 -20.02 4.36
CA ASN A 80 2.79 -19.54 5.69
C ASN A 80 4.04 -18.63 5.64
N ASP A 81 4.97 -18.89 4.72
CA ASP A 81 6.15 -18.03 4.55
C ASP A 81 5.77 -16.63 4.07
N ASN A 82 4.75 -16.51 3.21
CA ASN A 82 4.21 -15.23 2.77
C ASN A 82 3.53 -14.48 3.93
N LEU A 83 2.84 -15.21 4.81
CA LEU A 83 2.26 -14.62 6.02
C LEU A 83 3.34 -14.08 6.95
N GLN A 84 4.42 -14.83 7.19
CA GLN A 84 5.55 -14.38 8.00
C GLN A 84 6.24 -13.15 7.37
N MET A 85 6.41 -13.15 6.05
CA MET A 85 6.93 -12.00 5.33
C MET A 85 6.03 -10.76 5.53
N MET A 86 4.71 -10.92 5.47
CA MET A 86 3.76 -9.83 5.68
C MET A 86 3.80 -9.24 7.11
N LEU A 87 4.13 -10.06 8.11
CA LEU A 87 4.18 -9.64 9.52
C LEU A 87 5.52 -9.00 9.89
N SER A 88 6.64 -9.52 9.35
CA SER A 88 8.00 -9.13 9.73
C SER A 88 8.75 -8.36 8.65
N ASN A 89 8.14 -8.17 7.47
CA ASN A 89 8.76 -7.58 6.28
C ASN A 89 10.14 -8.22 5.94
N SER A 90 10.27 -9.52 6.21
CA SER A 90 11.54 -10.26 6.06
C SER A 90 11.37 -11.54 5.26
N TYR A 91 12.34 -11.86 4.42
CA TYR A 91 12.40 -13.13 3.68
C TYR A 91 13.83 -13.62 3.51
N GLY A 92 14.00 -14.88 3.20
CA GLY A 92 15.31 -15.42 2.83
C GLY A 92 15.55 -15.26 1.33
N GLY A 93 16.66 -14.63 0.94
CA GLY A 93 16.94 -14.38 -0.48
C GLY A 93 18.18 -13.54 -0.74
N ILE A 94 18.23 -12.91 -1.90
CA ILE A 94 19.38 -12.11 -2.36
C ILE A 94 19.22 -10.61 -2.14
N GLY A 95 18.00 -10.11 -1.96
CA GLY A 95 17.72 -8.69 -1.73
C GLY A 95 17.92 -7.82 -3.00
N ALA A 96 17.08 -8.03 -4.00
CA ALA A 96 17.03 -7.22 -5.21
C ALA A 96 15.61 -7.16 -5.78
N ILE A 97 15.27 -6.02 -6.38
CA ILE A 97 14.15 -5.89 -7.30
C ILE A 97 14.62 -6.33 -8.67
N ILE A 98 13.81 -7.13 -9.35
CA ILE A 98 14.11 -7.66 -10.68
C ILE A 98 13.03 -7.24 -11.68
N HIS A 99 13.46 -7.08 -12.92
CA HIS A 99 12.59 -6.82 -14.06
C HIS A 99 12.76 -7.94 -15.09
N LYS A 100 11.68 -8.34 -15.78
CA LYS A 100 11.75 -9.38 -16.81
C LYS A 100 10.78 -9.04 -17.94
N PRO A 101 11.24 -8.37 -18.99
CA PRO A 101 10.46 -8.22 -20.22
C PRO A 101 10.11 -9.58 -20.81
N GLU A 102 8.99 -9.67 -21.49
CA GLU A 102 8.54 -10.91 -22.13
C GLU A 102 9.60 -11.45 -23.11
N GLY A 103 9.90 -12.74 -23.01
CA GLY A 103 10.90 -13.39 -23.88
C GLY A 103 12.36 -13.01 -23.62
N SER A 104 12.65 -12.23 -22.57
CA SER A 104 14.02 -11.82 -22.19
C SER A 104 14.55 -12.57 -20.97
N ASN A 105 15.83 -12.36 -20.68
CA ASN A 105 16.42 -12.74 -19.40
C ASN A 105 15.89 -11.85 -18.26
N VAL A 106 16.08 -12.31 -17.02
CA VAL A 106 15.85 -11.48 -15.83
C VAL A 106 16.91 -10.39 -15.75
N ILE A 107 16.52 -9.17 -15.45
CA ILE A 107 17.41 -8.00 -15.26
C ILE A 107 17.34 -7.58 -13.80
N ILE A 108 18.49 -7.31 -13.19
CA ILE A 108 18.57 -6.64 -11.90
C ILE A 108 18.12 -5.19 -12.10
N ASN A 109 16.99 -4.83 -11.48
CA ASN A 109 16.51 -3.46 -11.51
C ASN A 109 17.17 -2.65 -10.38
N GLU A 110 17.13 -3.19 -9.15
CA GLU A 110 17.69 -2.54 -7.97
C GLU A 110 18.17 -3.58 -6.96
N PRO A 111 19.48 -3.66 -6.63
CA PRO A 111 19.92 -4.37 -5.44
C PRO A 111 19.68 -3.51 -4.21
N TYR A 112 19.16 -4.08 -3.11
CA TYR A 112 19.01 -3.33 -1.86
C TYR A 112 20.37 -3.03 -1.22
N ALA A 113 20.46 -1.89 -0.55
CA ALA A 113 21.65 -1.51 0.19
C ALA A 113 22.08 -2.63 1.16
N ASN A 114 23.36 -2.98 1.17
CA ASN A 114 23.94 -4.01 2.03
C ASN A 114 23.34 -5.43 1.89
N SER A 115 22.51 -5.66 0.89
CA SER A 115 21.99 -7.00 0.58
C SER A 115 23.05 -7.91 -0.01
N PRO A 116 22.83 -9.25 -0.05
CA PRO A 116 23.70 -10.15 -0.79
C PRO A 116 23.89 -9.76 -2.25
N ALA A 117 22.83 -9.35 -2.96
CA ALA A 117 22.94 -8.88 -4.33
C ALA A 117 23.96 -7.74 -4.46
N HIS A 118 23.87 -6.75 -3.58
CA HIS A 118 24.82 -5.63 -3.55
C HIS A 118 26.25 -6.07 -3.15
N LYS A 119 26.40 -6.84 -2.07
CA LYS A 119 27.71 -7.34 -1.57
C LYS A 119 28.47 -8.17 -2.60
N PHE A 120 27.75 -8.95 -3.42
CA PHE A 120 28.33 -9.78 -4.48
C PHE A 120 28.42 -9.06 -5.82
N GLY A 121 28.20 -7.74 -5.85
CA GLY A 121 28.48 -6.87 -7.00
C GLY A 121 27.47 -6.97 -8.14
N LEU A 122 26.22 -7.38 -7.85
CA LEU A 122 25.11 -7.23 -8.78
C LEU A 122 24.67 -5.76 -8.82
N ARG A 123 24.42 -5.23 -10.02
CA ARG A 123 24.05 -3.83 -10.25
C ARG A 123 22.84 -3.72 -11.15
N CYS A 124 22.20 -2.56 -11.14
CA CYS A 124 21.17 -2.23 -12.11
C CYS A 124 21.67 -2.45 -13.55
N GLY A 125 20.85 -3.10 -14.36
CA GLY A 125 21.17 -3.44 -15.74
C GLY A 125 21.93 -4.74 -15.95
N ASP A 126 22.41 -5.42 -14.90
CA ASP A 126 22.97 -6.77 -15.02
C ASP A 126 21.88 -7.77 -15.43
N GLU A 127 22.14 -8.61 -16.44
CA GLU A 127 21.21 -9.65 -16.91
C GLU A 127 21.56 -10.99 -16.28
N ILE A 128 20.64 -11.60 -15.57
CA ILE A 128 20.77 -12.96 -15.05
C ILE A 128 20.35 -13.94 -16.14
N VAL A 129 21.35 -14.52 -16.81
CA VAL A 129 21.16 -15.45 -17.93
C VAL A 129 20.68 -16.79 -17.43
N ALA A 130 21.23 -17.28 -16.29
CA ALA A 130 20.82 -18.53 -15.67
C ALA A 130 20.88 -18.46 -14.14
N ILE A 131 20.07 -19.30 -13.48
CA ILE A 131 20.04 -19.52 -12.02
C ILE A 131 20.28 -20.99 -11.77
N ASP A 132 21.37 -21.34 -11.08
CA ASP A 132 21.80 -22.73 -10.85
C ASP A 132 21.79 -23.57 -12.16
N GLY A 133 22.33 -22.97 -13.24
CA GLY A 133 22.37 -23.56 -14.58
C GLY A 133 21.06 -23.58 -15.36
N THR A 134 19.93 -23.13 -14.78
CA THR A 134 18.64 -23.05 -15.46
C THR A 134 18.50 -21.69 -16.17
N PRO A 135 18.33 -21.64 -17.50
CA PRO A 135 18.17 -20.38 -18.24
C PRO A 135 16.94 -19.60 -17.76
N THR A 136 17.09 -18.30 -17.50
CA THR A 136 15.99 -17.46 -17.02
C THR A 136 15.02 -17.05 -18.12
N LYS A 137 15.46 -17.07 -19.38
CA LYS A 137 14.63 -16.67 -20.54
C LYS A 137 13.34 -17.48 -20.63
N ASP A 138 13.41 -18.77 -20.30
CA ASP A 138 12.30 -19.71 -20.40
C ASP A 138 11.43 -19.77 -19.12
N LEU A 139 11.88 -19.15 -18.04
CA LEU A 139 11.15 -19.10 -16.76
C LEU A 139 10.16 -17.92 -16.73
N LYS A 140 9.05 -18.10 -16.02
CA LYS A 140 8.21 -16.97 -15.60
C LYS A 140 8.91 -16.15 -14.52
N ILE A 141 8.51 -14.90 -14.33
CA ILE A 141 9.08 -14.02 -13.30
C ILE A 141 8.95 -14.64 -11.89
N LYS A 142 7.81 -15.26 -11.58
CA LYS A 142 7.58 -15.93 -10.31
C LYS A 142 8.56 -17.11 -10.08
N GLU A 143 8.76 -17.94 -11.09
CA GLU A 143 9.69 -19.08 -11.01
C GLU A 143 11.14 -18.62 -10.80
N SER A 144 11.54 -17.53 -11.44
CA SER A 144 12.84 -16.90 -11.24
C SER A 144 12.98 -16.37 -9.82
N THR A 145 11.97 -15.65 -9.30
CA THR A 145 11.93 -15.13 -7.93
C THR A 145 11.99 -16.27 -6.89
N ASP A 146 11.23 -17.36 -7.09
CA ASP A 146 11.21 -18.49 -6.18
C ASP A 146 12.59 -19.18 -6.11
N ARG A 147 13.37 -19.21 -7.21
CA ARG A 147 14.74 -19.73 -7.22
C ARG A 147 15.76 -18.80 -6.56
N MET A 148 15.53 -17.48 -6.59
CA MET A 148 16.36 -16.48 -5.91
C MET A 148 16.13 -16.46 -4.41
N LYS A 149 14.89 -16.73 -3.97
CA LYS A 149 14.53 -16.93 -2.56
C LYS A 149 15.05 -18.26 -2.06
N GLY A 150 15.08 -18.42 -0.74
CA GLY A 150 15.46 -19.68 -0.09
C GLY A 150 16.03 -19.47 1.30
N LYS A 151 16.39 -20.59 1.94
CA LYS A 151 16.86 -20.58 3.33
C LYS A 151 18.15 -19.77 3.45
N PRO A 152 18.24 -18.81 4.43
CA PRO A 152 19.48 -18.10 4.72
C PRO A 152 20.66 -19.05 4.94
N GLY A 153 21.83 -18.67 4.43
CA GLY A 153 23.06 -19.46 4.46
C GLY A 153 23.21 -20.45 3.29
N THR A 154 22.20 -20.63 2.44
CA THR A 154 22.33 -21.41 1.20
C THR A 154 22.87 -20.55 0.07
N THR A 155 23.62 -21.17 -0.86
CA THR A 155 24.18 -20.46 -2.02
C THR A 155 23.31 -20.70 -3.24
N VAL A 156 23.14 -19.66 -4.05
CA VAL A 156 22.61 -19.70 -5.42
C VAL A 156 23.69 -19.19 -6.38
N VAL A 157 23.86 -19.82 -7.51
CA VAL A 157 24.86 -19.43 -8.51
C VAL A 157 24.14 -18.78 -9.69
N PHE A 158 24.47 -17.52 -9.97
CA PHE A 158 23.97 -16.81 -11.12
C PHE A 158 24.99 -16.78 -12.25
N THR A 159 24.57 -17.10 -13.48
CA THR A 159 25.30 -16.72 -14.68
C THR A 159 24.82 -15.32 -15.08
N VAL A 160 25.69 -14.35 -14.95
CA VAL A 160 25.37 -12.92 -15.11
C VAL A 160 26.09 -12.35 -16.30
N LYS A 161 25.36 -11.72 -17.22
CA LYS A 161 25.93 -10.83 -18.23
C LYS A 161 25.94 -9.41 -17.65
N LYS A 162 27.13 -8.89 -17.40
CA LYS A 162 27.31 -7.55 -16.82
C LYS A 162 26.78 -6.47 -17.74
N GLY A 163 25.93 -5.59 -17.21
CA GLY A 163 25.31 -4.50 -17.99
C GLY A 163 26.33 -3.55 -18.62
N LEU A 164 27.37 -3.14 -17.88
CA LEU A 164 28.38 -2.19 -18.33
C LEU A 164 29.37 -2.77 -19.35
N THR A 165 29.83 -4.00 -19.13
CA THR A 165 30.94 -4.58 -19.93
C THR A 165 30.48 -5.61 -20.95
N GLY A 166 29.28 -6.17 -20.78
CA GLY A 166 28.78 -7.30 -21.54
C GLY A 166 29.45 -8.64 -21.22
N GLU A 167 30.40 -8.67 -20.27
CA GLU A 167 31.07 -9.88 -19.82
C GLU A 167 30.11 -10.85 -19.14
N ILE A 168 30.27 -12.15 -19.39
CA ILE A 168 29.51 -13.20 -18.73
C ILE A 168 30.36 -13.81 -17.62
N VAL A 169 29.87 -13.73 -16.38
CA VAL A 169 30.53 -14.22 -15.19
C VAL A 169 29.60 -15.08 -14.34
N GLU A 170 30.17 -16.01 -13.58
CA GLU A 170 29.46 -16.71 -12.52
C GLU A 170 29.57 -15.95 -11.21
N VAL A 171 28.43 -15.70 -10.56
CA VAL A 171 28.34 -14.98 -9.29
C VAL A 171 27.66 -15.89 -8.27
N PRO A 172 28.40 -16.55 -7.37
CA PRO A 172 27.83 -17.29 -6.26
C PRO A 172 27.36 -16.32 -5.19
N VAL A 173 26.05 -16.30 -4.90
CA VAL A 173 25.45 -15.42 -3.88
C VAL A 173 24.94 -16.25 -2.72
N VAL A 174 25.39 -15.95 -1.52
CA VAL A 174 24.90 -16.56 -0.29
C VAL A 174 23.61 -15.83 0.12
N ARG A 175 22.49 -16.56 0.21
CA ARG A 175 21.22 -15.99 0.67
C ARG A 175 21.31 -15.58 2.13
N GLU A 176 20.76 -14.42 2.44
CA GLU A 176 20.63 -13.92 3.81
C GLU A 176 19.16 -13.70 4.15
N ARG A 177 18.87 -13.40 5.42
CA ARG A 177 17.56 -12.84 5.79
C ARG A 177 17.56 -11.39 5.34
N ILE A 178 16.71 -11.08 4.38
CA ILE A 178 16.49 -9.72 3.88
C ILE A 178 15.38 -9.12 4.74
N HIS A 179 15.64 -7.97 5.33
CA HIS A 179 14.63 -7.16 6.00
C HIS A 179 14.42 -5.89 5.16
N MET A 180 13.18 -5.64 4.78
CA MET A 180 12.79 -4.39 4.12
C MET A 180 12.36 -3.42 5.22
N PRO A 181 12.97 -2.24 5.34
CA PRO A 181 12.59 -1.27 6.37
C PRO A 181 11.15 -0.79 6.14
N ASP A 182 10.43 -0.49 7.22
CA ASP A 182 9.14 0.21 7.16
C ASP A 182 9.32 1.73 7.24
N VAL A 183 10.51 2.21 7.56
CA VAL A 183 10.92 3.61 7.49
C VAL A 183 11.76 3.79 6.23
N ASP A 184 11.15 4.31 5.18
CA ASP A 184 11.80 4.47 3.87
C ASP A 184 12.82 5.61 3.89
N TYR A 185 12.60 6.61 4.75
CA TYR A 185 13.48 7.76 4.91
C TYR A 185 13.30 8.42 6.28
N ALA A 186 14.40 8.88 6.85
CA ALA A 186 14.40 9.77 8.01
C ALA A 186 15.56 10.77 7.89
N GLY A 187 15.24 12.06 7.93
CA GLY A 187 16.25 13.12 7.81
C GLY A 187 15.71 14.49 8.16
N MET A 188 16.62 15.47 8.27
CA MET A 188 16.27 16.88 8.43
C MET A 188 15.89 17.47 7.06
N LEU A 189 14.76 18.16 6.98
CA LEU A 189 14.35 18.92 5.79
C LEU A 189 14.94 20.33 5.78
N ASP A 190 15.12 20.89 6.96
CA ASP A 190 15.75 22.17 7.25
C ASP A 190 16.40 22.14 8.65
N GLU A 191 16.95 23.22 9.15
CA GLU A 191 17.62 23.29 10.46
C GLU A 191 16.74 22.88 11.66
N THR A 192 15.42 22.81 11.48
CA THR A 192 14.44 22.62 12.58
C THR A 192 13.39 21.55 12.33
N THR A 193 13.23 21.10 11.09
CA THR A 193 12.17 20.19 10.69
C THR A 193 12.74 18.80 10.40
N GLY A 194 12.38 17.84 11.24
CA GLY A 194 12.61 16.43 10.97
C GLY A 194 11.46 15.84 10.15
N TYR A 195 11.79 14.89 9.30
CA TYR A 195 10.85 14.16 8.46
C TYR A 195 11.11 12.67 8.54
N ILE A 196 10.03 11.91 8.71
CA ILE A 196 10.07 10.44 8.69
C ILE A 196 8.98 9.96 7.72
N MET A 197 9.38 9.19 6.71
CA MET A 197 8.47 8.51 5.79
C MET A 197 8.34 7.04 6.23
N GLN A 198 7.11 6.62 6.50
CA GLN A 198 6.80 5.27 6.97
C GLN A 198 5.83 4.58 6.01
N SER A 199 6.26 3.45 5.43
CA SER A 199 5.49 2.68 4.43
C SER A 199 4.71 1.51 5.01
N GLY A 200 5.01 1.03 6.23
CA GLY A 200 4.35 -0.12 6.83
C GLY A 200 4.32 -0.09 8.35
N PHE A 201 3.66 -1.09 8.94
CA PHE A 201 3.59 -1.31 10.38
C PHE A 201 3.89 -2.77 10.69
N THR A 202 5.11 -3.23 10.36
CA THR A 202 5.56 -4.57 10.73
C THR A 202 6.24 -4.59 12.10
N GLU A 203 6.68 -5.76 12.56
CA GLU A 203 7.27 -5.92 13.90
C GLU A 203 8.46 -4.98 14.12
N ASN A 204 8.46 -4.27 15.25
CA ASN A 204 9.51 -3.37 15.74
C ASN A 204 9.64 -2.01 15.05
N VAL A 205 8.78 -1.63 14.09
CA VAL A 205 8.85 -0.32 13.43
C VAL A 205 8.75 0.85 14.44
N SER A 206 7.99 0.70 15.52
CA SER A 206 7.91 1.72 16.57
C SER A 206 9.24 1.98 17.28
N SER A 207 10.08 0.95 17.42
CA SER A 207 11.43 1.08 17.97
C SER A 207 12.36 1.79 16.98
N GLU A 208 12.21 1.52 15.68
CA GLU A 208 12.94 2.21 14.62
C GLU A 208 12.57 3.70 14.58
N ILE A 209 11.27 4.03 14.53
CA ILE A 209 10.79 5.42 14.58
C ILE A 209 11.29 6.12 15.86
N ARG A 210 11.26 5.43 17.01
CA ARG A 210 11.81 5.98 18.24
C ARG A 210 13.28 6.38 18.08
N ALA A 211 14.10 5.49 17.52
CA ALA A 211 15.52 5.76 17.29
C ALA A 211 15.72 6.96 16.36
N LYS A 212 14.96 7.00 15.25
CA LYS A 212 15.02 8.11 14.29
C LYS A 212 14.57 9.45 14.87
N VAL A 213 13.51 9.46 15.67
CA VAL A 213 13.08 10.69 16.39
C VAL A 213 14.17 11.21 17.33
N LEU A 214 14.85 10.32 18.07
CA LEU A 214 15.94 10.71 18.95
C LEU A 214 17.15 11.25 18.18
N GLU A 215 17.53 10.58 17.10
CA GLU A 215 18.60 11.02 16.20
C GLU A 215 18.33 12.43 15.62
N LEU A 216 17.11 12.66 15.12
CA LEU A 216 16.70 13.96 14.60
C LEU A 216 16.67 15.05 15.67
N LYS A 217 16.28 14.71 16.91
CA LYS A 217 16.35 15.64 18.06
C LYS A 217 17.79 16.05 18.38
N GLU A 218 18.74 15.12 18.31
CA GLU A 218 20.17 15.42 18.48
C GLU A 218 20.69 16.33 17.36
N GLN A 219 20.13 16.25 16.15
CA GLN A 219 20.44 17.14 15.03
C GLN A 219 19.75 18.51 15.13
N GLY A 220 18.92 18.75 16.14
CA GLY A 220 18.28 20.05 16.39
C GLY A 220 16.82 20.15 15.96
N MET A 221 16.16 19.01 15.68
CA MET A 221 14.73 18.99 15.31
C MET A 221 13.86 19.66 16.39
N LYS A 222 12.99 20.56 15.93
CA LYS A 222 11.98 21.28 16.73
C LYS A 222 10.55 21.01 16.31
N ARG A 223 10.33 20.37 15.16
CA ARG A 223 9.03 19.85 14.68
C ARG A 223 9.23 18.60 13.84
N LEU A 224 8.28 17.70 13.89
CA LEU A 224 8.29 16.44 13.15
C LEU A 224 7.20 16.41 12.08
N VAL A 225 7.54 15.96 10.89
CA VAL A 225 6.59 15.48 9.88
C VAL A 225 6.67 13.97 9.86
N LEU A 226 5.58 13.29 10.22
CA LEU A 226 5.39 11.86 10.06
C LEU A 226 4.53 11.62 8.81
N ASP A 227 5.14 11.11 7.78
CA ASP A 227 4.46 10.86 6.50
C ASP A 227 3.96 9.42 6.41
N LEU A 228 2.64 9.28 6.43
CA LEU A 228 1.90 8.03 6.29
C LEU A 228 1.15 7.96 4.95
N ARG A 229 1.44 8.83 3.99
CA ARG A 229 0.82 8.78 2.67
C ARG A 229 1.13 7.45 1.98
N GLY A 230 0.11 6.80 1.41
CA GLY A 230 0.25 5.49 0.77
C GLY A 230 0.46 4.30 1.73
N ASN A 231 0.58 4.52 3.03
CA ASN A 231 0.80 3.46 4.02
C ASN A 231 -0.49 2.70 4.34
N GLY A 232 -0.63 1.48 3.85
CA GLY A 232 -1.80 0.60 4.01
C GLY A 232 -2.02 0.06 5.43
N GLY A 233 -1.15 0.40 6.39
CA GLY A 233 -1.22 -0.06 7.77
C GLY A 233 -0.38 -1.30 8.07
N GLY A 234 -0.82 -2.10 9.04
CA GLY A 234 -0.15 -3.30 9.52
C GLY A 234 -0.55 -3.62 10.95
N LEU A 235 0.43 -3.89 11.81
CA LEU A 235 0.21 -4.31 13.19
C LEU A 235 -0.33 -3.16 14.07
N MET A 236 -1.53 -3.36 14.63
CA MET A 236 -2.17 -2.40 15.54
C MET A 236 -1.29 -2.10 16.77
N GLY A 237 -0.55 -3.09 17.28
CA GLY A 237 0.37 -2.91 18.40
C GLY A 237 1.45 -1.87 18.13
N GLU A 238 1.99 -1.85 16.92
CA GLU A 238 2.99 -0.88 16.50
C GLU A 238 2.42 0.54 16.39
N ALA A 239 1.19 0.68 15.85
CA ALA A 239 0.51 1.98 15.85
C ALA A 239 0.31 2.54 17.27
N ILE A 240 -0.09 1.71 18.24
CA ILE A 240 -0.23 2.09 19.64
C ILE A 240 1.12 2.53 20.22
N ASN A 241 2.19 1.79 19.93
CA ASN A 241 3.53 2.11 20.39
C ASN A 241 4.06 3.42 19.79
N ILE A 242 3.78 3.70 18.50
CA ILE A 242 4.16 4.97 17.85
C ILE A 242 3.43 6.15 18.51
N VAL A 243 2.12 6.05 18.72
CA VAL A 243 1.37 7.09 19.44
C VAL A 243 1.92 7.29 20.86
N SER A 244 2.36 6.20 21.52
CA SER A 244 2.96 6.26 22.86
C SER A 244 4.24 7.10 22.94
N LEU A 245 4.90 7.37 21.81
CA LEU A 245 6.08 8.24 21.77
C LEU A 245 5.74 9.71 22.05
N PHE A 246 4.48 10.11 21.81
CA PHE A 246 4.09 11.51 21.73
C PHE A 246 2.95 11.92 22.69
N VAL A 247 2.30 10.96 23.36
CA VAL A 247 1.22 11.24 24.30
C VAL A 247 1.51 10.63 25.67
N PRO A 248 0.96 11.16 26.78
CA PRO A 248 1.21 10.65 28.12
C PRO A 248 0.85 9.16 28.27
N LYS A 249 1.57 8.47 29.15
CA LYS A 249 1.28 7.08 29.52
C LYS A 249 -0.14 6.94 30.10
N GLY A 250 -0.85 5.87 29.70
CA GLY A 250 -2.23 5.60 30.11
C GLY A 250 -3.29 6.25 29.20
N THR A 251 -2.88 7.01 28.17
CA THR A 251 -3.77 7.65 27.21
C THR A 251 -4.43 6.60 26.31
N LEU A 252 -5.75 6.71 26.08
CA LEU A 252 -6.48 5.85 25.15
C LEU A 252 -6.02 6.12 23.72
N VAL A 253 -5.62 5.10 22.98
CA VAL A 253 -5.21 5.20 21.56
C VAL A 253 -6.30 4.71 20.64
N VAL A 254 -6.87 3.57 20.94
CA VAL A 254 -7.91 2.92 20.15
C VAL A 254 -8.71 1.98 21.02
N SER A 255 -9.97 1.76 20.71
CA SER A 255 -10.77 0.68 21.27
C SER A 255 -11.29 -0.23 20.19
N SER A 256 -11.55 -1.50 20.52
CA SER A 256 -12.13 -2.46 19.59
C SER A 256 -13.41 -3.08 20.14
N LYS A 257 -14.36 -3.39 19.27
CA LYS A 257 -15.62 -4.04 19.61
C LYS A 257 -15.94 -5.11 18.56
N GLY A 258 -16.05 -6.34 19.01
CA GLY A 258 -16.46 -7.48 18.19
C GLY A 258 -17.96 -7.77 18.29
N ASN A 259 -18.36 -8.94 17.79
CA ASN A 259 -19.75 -9.39 17.73
C ASN A 259 -20.34 -9.73 19.12
N ASN A 260 -19.51 -10.01 20.11
CA ASN A 260 -19.97 -10.38 21.46
C ASN A 260 -20.03 -9.13 22.35
N VAL A 261 -21.09 -9.01 23.18
CA VAL A 261 -21.31 -7.87 24.08
C VAL A 261 -20.10 -7.62 25.01
N ASN A 262 -19.36 -8.67 25.35
CA ASN A 262 -18.17 -8.60 26.23
C ASN A 262 -16.85 -8.44 25.46
N SER A 263 -16.88 -8.14 24.17
CA SER A 263 -15.69 -8.05 23.31
C SER A 263 -15.12 -6.62 23.18
N TYR A 264 -15.56 -5.68 24.01
CA TYR A 264 -15.00 -4.33 24.06
C TYR A 264 -13.62 -4.35 24.76
N THR A 265 -12.60 -3.80 24.08
CA THR A 265 -11.25 -3.71 24.60
C THR A 265 -10.69 -2.32 24.32
N GLU A 266 -10.12 -1.68 25.35
CA GLU A 266 -9.39 -0.44 25.22
C GLU A 266 -7.88 -0.71 25.15
N TYR A 267 -7.22 -0.03 24.25
CA TYR A 267 -5.77 -0.05 24.09
C TYR A 267 -5.21 1.31 24.42
N ARG A 268 -4.39 1.34 25.45
CA ARG A 268 -3.80 2.55 26.01
C ARG A 268 -2.29 2.52 25.90
N THR A 269 -1.66 3.69 25.88
CA THR A 269 -0.21 3.83 25.92
C THR A 269 0.37 3.18 27.19
N LYS A 270 1.50 2.47 27.01
CA LYS A 270 2.13 1.70 28.11
C LYS A 270 3.48 2.26 28.55
N THR A 271 4.14 3.03 27.72
CA THR A 271 5.47 3.59 27.93
C THR A 271 5.41 5.08 28.21
N ASP A 272 6.44 5.63 28.83
CA ASP A 272 6.60 7.07 28.94
C ASP A 272 6.94 7.65 27.57
N PRO A 273 6.38 8.81 27.18
CA PRO A 273 6.62 9.44 25.89
C PRO A 273 8.07 9.95 25.76
N ILE A 274 8.53 10.13 24.52
CA ILE A 274 9.78 10.84 24.24
C ILE A 274 9.58 12.35 24.43
N ASP A 275 8.45 12.86 23.90
CA ASP A 275 8.17 14.29 23.91
C ASP A 275 6.66 14.52 23.68
N THR A 276 6.02 15.15 24.66
CA THR A 276 4.59 15.50 24.57
C THR A 276 4.33 16.89 23.97
N GLU A 277 5.37 17.68 23.73
CA GLU A 277 5.25 19.07 23.28
C GLU A 277 5.79 19.28 21.86
N LEU A 278 6.61 18.36 21.34
CA LEU A 278 7.15 18.44 19.97
C LEU A 278 6.00 18.63 18.96
N PRO A 279 5.98 19.72 18.19
CA PRO A 279 4.98 19.92 17.13
C PRO A 279 5.01 18.80 16.09
N ILE A 280 3.86 18.20 15.77
CA ILE A 280 3.75 17.06 14.86
C ILE A 280 2.76 17.38 13.74
N ILE A 281 3.20 17.16 12.51
CA ILE A 281 2.38 17.03 11.32
C ILE A 281 2.30 15.55 10.98
N VAL A 282 1.10 15.01 10.80
CA VAL A 282 0.91 13.67 10.21
C VAL A 282 0.32 13.87 8.81
N MET A 283 1.07 13.44 7.79
CA MET A 283 0.59 13.48 6.41
C MET A 283 -0.13 12.19 6.06
N ILE A 284 -1.32 12.29 5.48
CA ILE A 284 -2.14 11.15 5.05
C ILE A 284 -2.64 11.33 3.62
N SER A 285 -3.01 10.21 2.99
CA SER A 285 -3.65 10.18 1.67
C SER A 285 -4.74 9.10 1.62
N SER A 286 -5.44 8.97 0.50
CA SER A 286 -6.42 7.90 0.26
C SER A 286 -5.83 6.49 0.36
N GLY A 287 -4.50 6.33 0.29
CA GLY A 287 -3.80 5.08 0.53
C GLY A 287 -3.47 4.81 2.01
N SER A 288 -3.63 5.80 2.89
CA SER A 288 -3.40 5.65 4.34
C SER A 288 -4.56 4.86 4.96
N ALA A 289 -4.28 3.67 5.51
CA ALA A 289 -5.33 2.78 5.98
C ALA A 289 -4.99 2.11 7.32
N SER A 290 -6.01 1.63 8.04
CA SER A 290 -5.86 0.74 9.21
C SER A 290 -4.95 1.33 10.31
N ALA A 291 -3.75 0.76 10.56
CA ALA A 291 -2.80 1.23 11.58
C ALA A 291 -2.41 2.72 11.36
N SER A 292 -2.27 3.17 10.12
CA SER A 292 -2.05 4.60 9.78
C SER A 292 -3.21 5.47 10.26
N GLU A 293 -4.45 4.98 10.13
CA GLU A 293 -5.66 5.68 10.58
C GLU A 293 -5.78 5.67 12.11
N ILE A 294 -5.24 4.64 12.78
CA ILE A 294 -5.14 4.62 14.26
C ILE A 294 -4.18 5.71 14.73
N VAL A 295 -3.00 5.83 14.11
CA VAL A 295 -2.02 6.88 14.46
C VAL A 295 -2.61 8.26 14.18
N ALA A 296 -3.06 8.52 12.94
CA ALA A 296 -3.62 9.82 12.57
C ALA A 296 -4.86 10.19 13.40
N GLY A 297 -5.78 9.24 13.61
CA GLY A 297 -6.99 9.44 14.40
C GLY A 297 -6.72 9.71 15.88
N ALA A 298 -5.75 9.01 16.48
CA ALA A 298 -5.37 9.24 17.87
C ALA A 298 -4.69 10.62 18.05
N ILE A 299 -3.77 10.98 17.16
CA ILE A 299 -3.12 12.30 17.19
C ILE A 299 -4.14 13.43 16.99
N GLN A 300 -5.10 13.26 16.05
CA GLN A 300 -6.16 14.23 15.80
C GLN A 300 -7.12 14.36 17.00
N ASP A 301 -7.62 13.23 17.52
CA ASP A 301 -8.65 13.23 18.57
C ASP A 301 -8.11 13.74 19.91
N HIS A 302 -6.80 13.61 20.16
CA HIS A 302 -6.12 14.20 21.31
C HIS A 302 -5.64 15.64 21.09
N ASP A 303 -5.88 16.22 19.91
CA ASP A 303 -5.35 17.53 19.53
C ASP A 303 -3.81 17.63 19.70
N ARG A 304 -3.11 16.50 19.47
CA ARG A 304 -1.68 16.37 19.72
C ARG A 304 -0.84 16.84 18.52
N GLY A 305 -1.42 16.93 17.37
CA GLY A 305 -0.78 17.34 16.12
C GLY A 305 -1.79 17.65 15.03
N VAL A 306 -1.30 18.13 13.90
CA VAL A 306 -2.13 18.53 12.73
C VAL A 306 -2.09 17.42 11.69
N ILE A 307 -3.25 17.00 11.22
CA ILE A 307 -3.38 16.01 10.14
C ILE A 307 -3.54 16.75 8.81
N ILE A 308 -2.66 16.47 7.86
CA ILE A 308 -2.60 17.18 6.57
C ILE A 308 -2.60 16.19 5.41
N GLY A 309 -3.23 16.56 4.31
CA GLY A 309 -3.26 15.79 3.07
C GLY A 309 -4.66 15.56 2.55
N THR A 310 -5.01 14.33 2.15
CA THR A 310 -6.35 13.97 1.71
C THR A 310 -6.98 12.94 2.64
N ARG A 311 -8.32 12.78 2.56
CA ARG A 311 -9.07 11.81 3.37
C ARG A 311 -8.46 10.42 3.23
N SER A 312 -8.29 9.70 4.35
CA SER A 312 -7.75 8.36 4.39
C SER A 312 -8.72 7.31 3.84
N TYR A 313 -8.27 6.07 3.73
CA TYR A 313 -9.00 4.96 3.11
C TYR A 313 -10.31 4.59 3.82
N GLY A 314 -10.31 4.57 5.15
CA GLY A 314 -11.49 4.17 5.92
C GLY A 314 -11.58 2.67 6.19
N LYS A 315 -10.48 2.03 6.62
CA LYS A 315 -10.46 0.64 7.05
C LYS A 315 -10.52 0.53 8.57
N GLY A 316 -11.73 0.40 9.11
CA GLY A 316 -12.01 0.30 10.55
C GLY A 316 -12.19 -1.13 11.07
N LEU A 317 -11.68 -2.14 10.37
CA LEU A 317 -11.80 -3.57 10.69
C LEU A 317 -10.50 -4.14 11.27
N VAL A 318 -10.62 -4.98 12.29
CA VAL A 318 -9.49 -5.68 12.92
C VAL A 318 -9.52 -7.14 12.51
N GLN A 319 -8.42 -7.63 11.93
CA GLN A 319 -8.22 -9.04 11.61
C GLN A 319 -7.42 -9.72 12.72
N SER A 320 -7.73 -11.00 12.95
CA SER A 320 -6.95 -11.91 13.78
C SER A 320 -6.59 -13.16 12.98
N ILE A 321 -5.38 -13.68 13.21
CA ILE A 321 -4.94 -14.94 12.61
C ILE A 321 -5.33 -16.07 13.56
N ARG A 322 -5.96 -17.11 13.03
CA ARG A 322 -6.42 -18.29 13.75
C ARG A 322 -5.84 -19.56 13.10
N PRO A 323 -5.17 -20.44 13.88
CA PRO A 323 -4.70 -21.70 13.33
C PRO A 323 -5.88 -22.60 12.98
N LEU A 324 -5.74 -23.32 11.87
CA LEU A 324 -6.66 -24.34 11.39
C LEU A 324 -5.96 -25.72 11.33
N ALA A 325 -6.71 -26.75 10.96
CA ALA A 325 -6.15 -28.08 10.71
C ALA A 325 -5.13 -28.04 9.56
N TYR A 326 -4.23 -29.04 9.54
CA TYR A 326 -3.20 -29.21 8.50
C TYR A 326 -2.31 -27.97 8.33
N ASN A 327 -1.87 -27.37 9.45
CA ASN A 327 -1.03 -26.18 9.50
C ASN A 327 -1.56 -24.96 8.72
N GLY A 328 -2.80 -25.03 8.24
CA GLY A 328 -3.48 -23.89 7.63
C GLY A 328 -3.78 -22.80 8.65
N GLN A 329 -4.01 -21.61 8.17
CA GLN A 329 -4.39 -20.47 8.99
C GLN A 329 -5.60 -19.74 8.38
N MET A 330 -6.32 -19.03 9.20
CA MET A 330 -7.40 -18.15 8.79
C MET A 330 -7.14 -16.75 9.32
N LYS A 331 -7.03 -15.79 8.42
CA LYS A 331 -7.09 -14.39 8.76
C LYS A 331 -8.56 -13.98 8.73
N ILE A 332 -9.12 -13.62 9.88
CA ILE A 332 -10.57 -13.36 10.03
C ILE A 332 -10.80 -12.00 10.67
N THR A 333 -11.77 -11.26 10.14
CA THR A 333 -12.27 -10.02 10.74
C THR A 333 -13.05 -10.33 12.02
N THR A 334 -12.57 -9.86 13.16
CA THR A 334 -13.11 -10.17 14.49
C THR A 334 -13.76 -8.98 15.17
N SER A 335 -13.42 -7.75 14.81
CA SER A 335 -13.94 -6.54 15.44
C SER A 335 -13.84 -5.30 14.54
N LYS A 336 -14.61 -4.27 14.90
CA LYS A 336 -14.41 -2.90 14.44
C LYS A 336 -13.59 -2.15 15.48
N TYR A 337 -12.79 -1.18 15.04
CA TYR A 337 -12.08 -0.31 15.97
C TYR A 337 -12.62 1.13 15.96
N TYR A 338 -12.36 1.83 17.04
CA TYR A 338 -12.85 3.18 17.30
C TYR A 338 -11.69 4.02 17.82
N THR A 339 -11.56 5.23 17.31
CA THR A 339 -10.56 6.22 17.74
C THR A 339 -10.89 6.74 19.16
N PRO A 340 -10.03 7.54 19.82
CA PRO A 340 -10.29 8.06 21.18
C PRO A 340 -11.60 8.84 21.33
N SER A 341 -12.05 9.55 20.30
CA SER A 341 -13.34 10.25 20.30
C SER A 341 -14.56 9.29 20.25
N GLY A 342 -14.34 8.01 19.98
CA GLY A 342 -15.39 6.99 19.84
C GLY A 342 -15.93 6.81 18.41
N ARG A 343 -15.38 7.50 17.41
CA ARG A 343 -15.79 7.35 16.01
C ARG A 343 -15.17 6.10 15.39
N CYS A 344 -15.94 5.43 14.54
CA CYS A 344 -15.47 4.34 13.69
C CYS A 344 -15.09 4.87 12.31
N VAL A 345 -13.87 4.63 11.85
CA VAL A 345 -13.39 5.12 10.56
C VAL A 345 -13.86 4.29 9.36
N GLN A 346 -14.55 3.15 9.59
CA GLN A 346 -14.97 2.24 8.51
C GLN A 346 -15.84 2.96 7.49
N ALA A 347 -15.37 3.02 6.25
CA ALA A 347 -16.04 3.72 5.15
C ALA A 347 -16.94 2.81 4.30
N ILE A 348 -16.60 1.53 4.18
CA ILE A 348 -17.31 0.56 3.35
C ILE A 348 -18.21 -0.32 4.24
N ASP A 349 -19.48 -0.45 3.87
CA ASP A 349 -20.42 -1.32 4.58
C ASP A 349 -20.49 -2.72 3.94
N TYR A 350 -19.67 -3.63 4.43
CA TYR A 350 -19.65 -5.02 3.97
C TYR A 350 -20.86 -5.84 4.47
N SER A 351 -21.65 -5.30 5.40
CA SER A 351 -22.84 -5.99 5.94
C SER A 351 -24.06 -5.89 5.04
N HIS A 352 -24.06 -4.95 4.12
CA HIS A 352 -25.12 -4.75 3.14
C HIS A 352 -24.54 -4.76 1.73
N ARG A 353 -24.90 -5.77 0.95
CA ARG A 353 -24.52 -5.87 -0.46
C ARG A 353 -25.67 -5.42 -1.35
N ASN A 354 -25.35 -4.76 -2.44
CA ASN A 354 -26.29 -4.43 -3.52
C ASN A 354 -26.72 -5.72 -4.25
N GLU A 355 -27.75 -5.62 -5.08
CA GLU A 355 -28.26 -6.76 -5.87
C GLU A 355 -27.20 -7.36 -6.82
N ASP A 356 -26.24 -6.55 -7.26
CA ASP A 356 -25.10 -6.97 -8.10
C ASP A 356 -23.92 -7.53 -7.31
N GLY A 357 -24.03 -7.65 -5.96
CA GLY A 357 -22.99 -8.13 -5.07
C GLY A 357 -21.97 -7.06 -4.65
N SER A 358 -22.02 -5.86 -5.22
CA SER A 358 -21.13 -4.76 -4.83
C SER A 358 -21.44 -4.25 -3.41
N VAL A 359 -20.45 -3.56 -2.82
CA VAL A 359 -20.59 -2.90 -1.51
C VAL A 359 -20.47 -1.40 -1.66
N GLY A 360 -21.24 -0.64 -0.90
CA GLY A 360 -21.26 0.81 -0.96
C GLY A 360 -20.40 1.47 0.13
N HIS A 361 -20.00 2.71 -0.12
CA HIS A 361 -19.51 3.59 0.94
C HIS A 361 -20.66 4.07 1.82
N ILE A 362 -20.36 4.28 3.10
CA ILE A 362 -21.31 4.93 4.02
C ILE A 362 -21.51 6.37 3.54
N PRO A 363 -22.74 6.77 3.15
CA PRO A 363 -22.99 8.13 2.70
C PRO A 363 -22.67 9.16 3.79
N ASP A 364 -22.12 10.31 3.42
CA ASP A 364 -21.79 11.41 4.37
C ASP A 364 -23.02 11.84 5.20
N SER A 365 -24.24 11.71 4.65
CA SER A 365 -25.50 12.00 5.34
C SER A 365 -25.83 11.06 6.52
N LEU A 366 -25.19 9.88 6.56
CA LEU A 366 -25.36 8.88 7.63
C LEU A 366 -24.22 8.94 8.65
N THR A 367 -23.18 9.76 8.43
CA THR A 367 -22.08 9.93 9.35
C THR A 367 -22.50 10.72 10.59
N LYS A 368 -21.88 10.40 11.74
CA LYS A 368 -22.15 11.04 13.02
C LYS A 368 -21.00 11.97 13.42
N GLU A 369 -21.35 13.03 14.14
CA GLU A 369 -20.39 13.96 14.69
C GLU A 369 -19.86 13.49 16.04
N PHE A 370 -18.56 13.63 16.20
CA PHE A 370 -17.82 13.39 17.44
C PHE A 370 -16.96 14.62 17.74
N LYS A 371 -16.34 14.65 18.91
CA LYS A 371 -15.49 15.78 19.32
C LYS A 371 -14.12 15.30 19.72
N THR A 372 -13.10 16.04 19.31
CA THR A 372 -11.73 15.90 19.82
C THR A 372 -11.65 16.36 21.29
N ALA A 373 -10.50 16.22 21.91
CA ALA A 373 -10.27 16.64 23.31
C ALA A 373 -10.54 18.15 23.52
N SER A 374 -10.21 19.00 22.54
CA SER A 374 -10.49 20.45 22.58
C SER A 374 -11.91 20.83 22.11
N GLY A 375 -12.70 19.86 21.64
CA GLY A 375 -14.09 20.08 21.21
C GLY A 375 -14.26 20.34 19.71
N ARG A 376 -13.22 20.19 18.88
CA ARG A 376 -13.34 20.26 17.40
C ARG A 376 -14.23 19.12 16.89
N ILE A 377 -15.02 19.40 15.86
CA ILE A 377 -15.92 18.40 15.26
C ILE A 377 -15.14 17.49 14.31
N VAL A 378 -15.29 16.19 14.49
CA VAL A 378 -14.80 15.13 13.60
C VAL A 378 -15.94 14.15 13.30
N ARG A 379 -15.86 13.40 12.19
CA ARG A 379 -16.94 12.51 11.74
C ARG A 379 -16.47 11.05 11.62
N ASP A 380 -17.40 10.12 11.73
CA ASP A 380 -17.19 8.70 11.45
C ASP A 380 -17.51 8.33 10.00
N GLY A 381 -17.41 7.03 9.66
CA GLY A 381 -17.95 6.47 8.41
C GLY A 381 -17.20 6.79 7.12
N GLY A 382 -16.09 7.50 7.17
CA GLY A 382 -15.40 7.92 5.94
C GLY A 382 -13.86 8.04 6.07
N GLY A 383 -13.22 7.25 6.92
CA GLY A 383 -11.79 7.40 7.20
C GLY A 383 -11.49 8.62 8.09
N ILE A 384 -10.23 9.03 8.10
CA ILE A 384 -9.77 10.24 8.77
C ILE A 384 -9.81 11.39 7.76
N THR A 385 -10.64 12.39 8.04
CA THR A 385 -10.62 13.65 7.30
C THR A 385 -9.49 14.51 7.86
N PRO A 386 -8.55 14.99 7.03
CA PRO A 386 -7.46 15.82 7.51
C PRO A 386 -7.97 17.16 8.04
N ASP A 387 -7.22 17.76 8.95
CA ASP A 387 -7.50 19.12 9.48
C ASP A 387 -7.27 20.18 8.39
N ILE A 388 -6.27 19.93 7.54
CA ILE A 388 -5.94 20.78 6.39
C ILE A 388 -5.88 19.89 5.15
N THR A 389 -6.83 20.09 4.24
CA THR A 389 -6.83 19.37 2.96
C THR A 389 -5.84 19.99 1.99
N ILE A 390 -4.91 19.20 1.50
CA ILE A 390 -3.98 19.55 0.43
C ILE A 390 -4.00 18.43 -0.59
N GLU A 391 -4.55 18.70 -1.77
CA GLU A 391 -4.59 17.73 -2.84
C GLU A 391 -3.17 17.44 -3.38
N PRO A 392 -2.90 16.18 -3.78
CA PRO A 392 -1.66 15.84 -4.47
C PRO A 392 -1.57 16.54 -5.81
N GLU A 393 -0.38 16.60 -6.37
CA GLU A 393 -0.24 17.05 -7.75
C GLU A 393 -0.92 16.08 -8.71
N ASP A 394 -1.59 16.63 -9.71
CA ASP A 394 -2.15 15.87 -10.81
C ASP A 394 -1.15 15.89 -11.97
N TYR A 395 -0.61 14.73 -12.27
CA TYR A 395 0.31 14.57 -13.39
C TYR A 395 -0.43 14.39 -14.70
N SER A 396 0.21 14.80 -15.80
CA SER A 396 -0.36 14.60 -17.12
C SER A 396 -0.47 13.10 -17.47
N ARG A 397 -1.46 12.77 -18.32
CA ARG A 397 -1.64 11.41 -18.83
C ARG A 397 -0.36 10.84 -19.44
N LEU A 398 0.47 11.68 -20.04
CA LEU A 398 1.78 11.29 -20.57
C LEU A 398 2.68 10.71 -19.48
N VAL A 399 2.79 11.38 -18.33
CA VAL A 399 3.62 10.90 -17.21
C VAL A 399 3.10 9.55 -16.71
N TYR A 400 1.79 9.41 -16.51
CA TYR A 400 1.20 8.11 -16.14
C TYR A 400 1.51 7.02 -17.18
N SER A 401 1.45 7.33 -18.46
CA SER A 401 1.77 6.37 -19.52
C SER A 401 3.24 5.96 -19.52
N LEU A 402 4.15 6.89 -19.27
CA LEU A 402 5.58 6.63 -19.17
C LEU A 402 5.93 5.76 -17.93
N VAL A 403 5.32 6.06 -16.79
CA VAL A 403 5.55 5.33 -15.53
C VAL A 403 4.90 3.93 -15.61
N LEU A 404 3.59 3.85 -15.86
CA LEU A 404 2.85 2.58 -15.86
C LEU A 404 3.23 1.68 -17.05
N GLY A 405 3.63 2.28 -18.17
CA GLY A 405 4.18 1.57 -19.34
C GLY A 405 5.63 1.09 -19.15
N GLY A 406 6.27 1.43 -18.02
CA GLY A 406 7.65 1.02 -17.72
C GLY A 406 8.70 1.69 -18.60
N VAL A 407 8.37 2.75 -19.33
CA VAL A 407 9.29 3.43 -20.24
C VAL A 407 10.41 4.14 -19.47
N LEU A 408 10.06 4.77 -18.33
CA LEU A 408 11.05 5.41 -17.46
C LEU A 408 11.99 4.38 -16.84
N ASP A 409 11.46 3.28 -16.35
CA ASP A 409 12.25 2.20 -15.76
C ASP A 409 13.23 1.59 -16.78
N GLN A 410 12.76 1.33 -18.01
CA GLN A 410 13.63 0.84 -19.09
C GLN A 410 14.72 1.83 -19.48
N TYR A 411 14.40 3.14 -19.51
CA TYR A 411 15.37 4.18 -19.76
C TYR A 411 16.46 4.21 -18.67
N VAL A 412 16.05 4.17 -17.41
CA VAL A 412 16.99 4.18 -16.27
C VAL A 412 17.88 2.94 -16.29
N ILE A 413 17.36 1.76 -16.62
CA ILE A 413 18.16 0.54 -16.81
C ILE A 413 19.18 0.72 -17.94
N ASP A 414 18.76 1.29 -19.08
CA ASP A 414 19.64 1.56 -20.20
C ASP A 414 20.72 2.60 -19.84
N TYR A 415 20.34 3.63 -19.10
CA TYR A 415 21.27 4.63 -18.58
C TYR A 415 22.32 3.99 -17.66
N CYS A 416 21.92 3.11 -16.74
CA CYS A 416 22.83 2.37 -15.85
C CYS A 416 23.82 1.47 -16.62
N LYS A 417 23.44 0.95 -17.77
CA LYS A 417 24.32 0.17 -18.65
C LYS A 417 25.38 1.02 -19.36
N ARG A 418 25.18 2.32 -19.46
CA ARG A 418 26.08 3.26 -20.14
C ARG A 418 26.93 4.10 -19.19
N HIS A 419 26.52 4.24 -17.93
CA HIS A 419 27.17 5.09 -16.94
C HIS A 419 27.52 4.28 -15.69
N GLU A 420 28.80 4.25 -15.32
CA GLU A 420 29.27 3.50 -14.15
C GLU A 420 28.94 4.17 -12.83
N SER A 421 28.95 5.49 -12.79
CA SER A 421 28.73 6.31 -11.59
C SER A 421 28.08 7.64 -11.93
N LEU A 422 27.49 8.26 -10.92
CA LEU A 422 26.97 9.63 -10.96
C LEU A 422 27.74 10.52 -9.96
N PRO A 423 27.67 11.86 -10.09
CA PRO A 423 28.13 12.80 -9.04
C PRO A 423 27.39 12.50 -7.71
N ALA A 424 27.94 12.96 -6.58
CA ALA A 424 27.32 12.75 -5.28
C ALA A 424 25.84 13.23 -5.25
N PRO A 425 24.96 12.62 -4.43
CA PRO A 425 23.50 12.89 -4.45
C PRO A 425 23.13 14.36 -4.27
N ASP A 426 23.90 15.10 -3.49
CA ASP A 426 23.72 16.54 -3.24
C ASP A 426 24.13 17.43 -4.45
N GLN A 427 24.93 16.88 -5.36
CA GLN A 427 25.43 17.55 -6.56
C GLN A 427 24.73 17.07 -7.83
N PHE A 428 23.98 15.99 -7.74
CA PHE A 428 23.31 15.41 -8.90
C PHE A 428 22.02 16.17 -9.24
N HIS A 429 21.93 16.58 -10.50
CA HIS A 429 20.75 17.13 -11.14
C HIS A 429 20.67 16.61 -12.57
N TYR A 430 19.52 16.06 -12.93
CA TYR A 430 19.22 15.65 -14.29
C TYR A 430 18.77 16.88 -15.08
N THR A 431 19.62 17.33 -16.00
CA THR A 431 19.44 18.61 -16.68
C THR A 431 18.52 18.52 -17.90
N ALA A 432 18.13 19.68 -18.45
CA ALA A 432 17.42 19.73 -19.73
C ALA A 432 18.26 19.18 -20.90
N GLU A 433 19.59 19.24 -20.81
CA GLU A 433 20.50 18.66 -21.82
C GLU A 433 20.50 17.14 -21.72
N ASP A 434 20.53 16.57 -20.51
CA ASP A 434 20.40 15.12 -20.28
C ASP A 434 19.04 14.61 -20.76
N PHE A 435 18.01 15.43 -20.72
CA PHE A 435 16.67 15.09 -21.17
C PHE A 435 16.58 14.80 -22.67
N GLU A 436 17.51 15.31 -23.49
CA GLU A 436 17.62 14.97 -24.91
C GLU A 436 17.92 13.48 -25.13
N ASP A 437 18.74 12.86 -24.27
CA ASP A 437 18.99 11.42 -24.29
C ASP A 437 17.71 10.62 -23.99
N PHE A 438 16.94 11.07 -22.99
CA PHE A 438 15.62 10.47 -22.72
C PHE A 438 14.67 10.62 -23.91
N ILE A 439 14.58 11.78 -24.54
CA ILE A 439 13.74 11.98 -25.74
C ILE A 439 14.14 11.00 -26.85
N ALA A 440 15.45 10.88 -27.12
CA ALA A 440 15.95 9.96 -28.14
C ALA A 440 15.56 8.51 -27.85
N PHE A 441 15.67 8.07 -26.60
CA PHE A 441 15.22 6.76 -26.15
C PHE A 441 13.71 6.60 -26.27
N ALA A 442 12.92 7.53 -25.71
CA ALA A 442 11.46 7.44 -25.66
C ALA A 442 10.80 7.41 -27.06
N LYS A 443 11.45 8.05 -28.07
CA LYS A 443 10.98 7.98 -29.46
C LYS A 443 10.98 6.57 -30.02
N THR A 444 11.85 5.69 -29.54
CA THR A 444 11.94 4.28 -29.97
C THR A 444 10.94 3.37 -29.27
N GLN A 445 10.30 3.86 -28.19
CA GLN A 445 9.37 3.08 -27.38
C GLN A 445 7.92 3.27 -27.85
N ASP A 446 7.11 2.23 -27.66
CA ASP A 446 5.66 2.29 -27.89
C ASP A 446 4.95 2.61 -26.57
N PHE A 447 4.30 3.77 -26.50
CA PHE A 447 3.48 4.20 -25.36
C PHE A 447 2.43 5.22 -25.80
N ASP A 448 1.34 5.32 -25.04
CA ASP A 448 0.26 6.29 -25.31
C ASP A 448 0.69 7.70 -24.90
N TYR A 449 0.93 8.56 -25.89
CA TYR A 449 1.29 9.97 -25.69
C TYR A 449 0.17 10.96 -26.01
N ARG A 450 -1.07 10.46 -26.23
CA ARG A 450 -2.21 11.34 -26.48
C ARG A 450 -2.49 12.24 -25.30
N SER A 451 -2.66 13.52 -25.56
CA SER A 451 -3.06 14.48 -24.52
C SER A 451 -4.50 14.23 -24.05
N SER A 452 -4.82 14.65 -22.84
CA SER A 452 -6.21 14.64 -22.35
C SER A 452 -7.12 15.49 -23.27
N ALA A 453 -6.60 16.60 -23.79
CA ALA A 453 -7.33 17.45 -24.75
C ALA A 453 -7.72 16.66 -26.02
N LYS A 454 -6.79 15.87 -26.59
CA LYS A 454 -7.10 15.02 -27.75
C LYS A 454 -8.14 13.94 -27.41
N THR A 455 -8.06 13.35 -26.23
CA THR A 455 -9.03 12.34 -25.78
C THR A 455 -10.44 12.92 -25.62
N TYR A 456 -10.56 14.14 -25.04
CA TYR A 456 -11.85 14.82 -24.93
C TYR A 456 -12.37 15.30 -26.28
N TYR A 457 -11.48 15.74 -27.17
CA TYR A 457 -11.85 16.10 -28.53
C TYR A 457 -12.44 14.90 -29.28
N ASP A 458 -11.80 13.75 -29.23
CA ASP A 458 -12.28 12.53 -29.90
C ASP A 458 -13.68 12.14 -29.39
N ARG A 459 -13.91 12.18 -28.08
CA ARG A 459 -15.23 11.96 -27.47
C ARG A 459 -16.27 13.00 -27.93
N MET A 460 -15.89 14.27 -27.90
CA MET A 460 -16.76 15.35 -28.37
C MET A 460 -17.16 15.14 -29.84
N LYS A 461 -16.21 14.75 -30.68
CA LYS A 461 -16.45 14.47 -32.09
C LYS A 461 -17.44 13.32 -32.28
N GLU A 462 -17.27 12.21 -31.53
CA GLU A 462 -18.22 11.08 -31.54
C GLU A 462 -19.65 11.50 -31.12
N GLU A 463 -19.80 12.34 -30.08
CA GLU A 463 -21.12 12.82 -29.66
C GLU A 463 -21.74 13.77 -30.69
N LEU A 464 -20.93 14.66 -31.32
CA LEU A 464 -21.41 15.53 -32.37
C LEU A 464 -21.82 14.73 -33.66
N GLU A 465 -21.20 13.59 -33.94
CA GLU A 465 -21.62 12.69 -34.98
C GLU A 465 -23.00 12.07 -34.70
N LYS A 466 -23.22 11.61 -33.46
CA LYS A 466 -24.51 11.08 -33.01
C LYS A 466 -25.64 12.11 -33.06
N ASP A 467 -25.31 13.36 -32.71
CA ASP A 467 -26.26 14.47 -32.73
C ASP A 467 -26.49 15.04 -34.15
N GLY A 468 -25.76 14.57 -35.16
CA GLY A 468 -25.85 15.05 -36.57
C GLY A 468 -25.26 16.44 -36.78
N LEU A 469 -24.42 16.95 -35.86
CA LEU A 469 -23.82 18.28 -35.91
C LEU A 469 -22.40 18.28 -36.51
N ALA A 470 -21.76 17.13 -36.63
CA ALA A 470 -20.35 17.02 -37.04
C ALA A 470 -20.07 17.67 -38.42
N GLU A 471 -20.95 17.49 -39.41
CA GLU A 471 -20.73 18.05 -40.74
C GLU A 471 -20.81 19.59 -40.77
N SER A 472 -21.71 20.18 -39.96
CA SER A 472 -21.86 21.64 -39.87
C SER A 472 -20.69 22.31 -39.15
N LEU A 473 -20.00 21.56 -38.26
CA LEU A 473 -18.88 22.04 -37.45
C LEU A 473 -17.52 21.56 -37.94
N LYS A 474 -17.48 20.86 -39.11
CA LYS A 474 -16.27 20.24 -39.63
C LYS A 474 -15.07 21.19 -39.72
N PRO A 475 -15.18 22.43 -40.26
CA PRO A 475 -14.03 23.32 -40.33
C PRO A 475 -13.47 23.71 -38.95
N GLN A 476 -14.35 23.85 -37.94
CA GLN A 476 -13.95 24.18 -36.57
C GLN A 476 -13.28 22.97 -35.89
N LEU A 477 -13.81 21.77 -36.12
CA LEU A 477 -13.24 20.53 -35.63
C LEU A 477 -11.84 20.26 -36.20
N GLU A 478 -11.68 20.40 -37.50
CA GLU A 478 -10.38 20.24 -38.17
C GLU A 478 -9.35 21.29 -37.69
N ALA A 479 -9.75 22.54 -37.53
CA ALA A 479 -8.89 23.59 -37.00
C ALA A 479 -8.46 23.31 -35.52
N LEU A 480 -9.40 22.84 -34.68
CA LEU A 480 -9.12 22.47 -33.31
C LEU A 480 -8.23 21.24 -33.24
N GLU A 481 -8.52 20.18 -34.02
CA GLU A 481 -7.71 18.96 -34.10
C GLU A 481 -6.25 19.27 -34.41
N LYS A 482 -6.01 20.07 -35.45
CA LYS A 482 -4.68 20.52 -35.83
C LYS A 482 -3.97 21.32 -34.72
N SER A 483 -4.74 22.06 -33.92
CA SER A 483 -4.18 22.89 -32.83
C SER A 483 -3.82 22.07 -31.58
N ILE A 484 -4.51 20.96 -31.34
CA ILE A 484 -4.28 20.08 -30.17
C ILE A 484 -3.43 18.85 -30.51
N GLU A 485 -3.27 18.54 -31.81
CA GLU A 485 -2.40 17.47 -32.26
C GLU A 485 -0.94 17.87 -32.01
N MET A 486 -0.21 16.97 -31.34
CA MET A 486 1.16 17.23 -30.95
C MET A 486 1.99 15.98 -31.22
N GLU A 487 3.15 16.17 -31.84
CA GLU A 487 4.08 15.06 -32.02
C GLU A 487 4.68 14.62 -30.67
N LYS A 488 5.06 13.33 -30.59
CA LYS A 488 5.61 12.70 -29.38
C LYS A 488 6.73 13.54 -28.76
N GLU A 489 7.69 13.97 -29.57
CA GLU A 489 8.82 14.76 -29.10
C GLU A 489 8.41 16.13 -28.53
N GLN A 490 7.50 16.83 -29.22
CA GLN A 490 7.02 18.13 -28.73
C GLN A 490 6.29 17.99 -27.39
N PHE A 491 5.52 16.90 -27.22
CA PHE A 491 4.78 16.68 -25.98
C PHE A 491 5.72 16.29 -24.83
N LEU A 492 6.75 15.47 -25.07
CA LEU A 492 7.81 15.18 -24.10
C LEU A 492 8.50 16.47 -23.64
N ARG A 493 8.89 17.36 -24.57
CA ARG A 493 9.51 18.67 -24.24
C ARG A 493 8.59 19.56 -23.41
N LEU A 494 7.31 19.62 -23.77
CA LEU A 494 6.30 20.39 -23.03
C LEU A 494 6.16 19.90 -21.58
N LYS A 495 6.31 18.58 -21.37
CA LYS A 495 6.15 17.93 -20.06
C LYS A 495 7.48 17.63 -19.35
N MET A 496 8.58 18.15 -19.83
CA MET A 496 9.92 17.92 -19.30
C MET A 496 9.98 18.15 -17.78
N ASN A 497 9.43 19.24 -17.28
CA ASN A 497 9.44 19.58 -15.84
C ASN A 497 8.59 18.62 -14.98
N GLU A 498 7.64 17.90 -15.57
CA GLU A 498 6.88 16.85 -14.89
C GLU A 498 7.62 15.52 -14.91
N ILE A 499 8.45 15.26 -15.95
CA ILE A 499 9.13 13.98 -16.19
C ILE A 499 10.48 13.91 -15.46
N ILE A 500 11.27 14.98 -15.50
CA ILE A 500 12.63 15.03 -14.91
C ILE A 500 12.64 14.56 -13.44
N PRO A 501 11.71 14.98 -12.56
CA PRO A 501 11.70 14.52 -11.18
C PRO A 501 11.66 12.99 -11.02
N PHE A 502 10.90 12.30 -11.87
CA PHE A 502 10.83 10.84 -11.84
C PHE A 502 12.12 10.19 -12.32
N ILE A 503 12.74 10.72 -13.39
CA ILE A 503 14.03 10.20 -13.87
C ILE A 503 15.12 10.41 -12.80
N GLU A 504 15.14 11.58 -12.18
CA GLU A 504 16.14 11.94 -11.16
C GLU A 504 16.00 11.05 -9.91
N GLU A 505 14.77 10.81 -9.44
CA GLU A 505 14.45 9.90 -8.33
C GLU A 505 14.89 8.47 -8.66
N GLU A 506 14.52 7.97 -9.84
CA GLU A 506 14.83 6.61 -10.25
C GLU A 506 16.35 6.39 -10.43
N LEU A 507 17.06 7.34 -11.04
CA LEU A 507 18.51 7.29 -11.14
C LEU A 507 19.17 7.31 -9.75
N ALA A 508 18.72 8.19 -8.85
CA ALA A 508 19.24 8.24 -7.50
C ALA A 508 19.04 6.92 -6.76
N THR A 509 17.87 6.30 -6.90
CA THR A 509 17.56 5.01 -6.32
C THR A 509 18.51 3.92 -6.83
N ARG A 510 18.84 3.90 -8.12
CA ARG A 510 19.73 2.88 -8.71
C ARG A 510 21.19 3.04 -8.31
N TYR A 511 21.66 4.27 -8.10
CA TYR A 511 23.07 4.54 -7.78
C TYR A 511 23.33 4.64 -6.26
N TRP A 512 22.37 5.15 -5.49
CA TRP A 512 22.53 5.41 -4.05
C TRP A 512 21.43 4.84 -3.17
N PHE A 513 20.62 3.92 -3.72
CA PHE A 513 19.53 3.22 -3.06
C PHE A 513 18.30 4.09 -2.69
N GLN A 514 17.29 3.45 -2.15
CA GLN A 514 15.96 4.03 -1.93
C GLN A 514 15.96 5.31 -1.11
N GLU A 515 16.78 5.38 -0.06
CA GLU A 515 16.86 6.57 0.80
C GLU A 515 17.24 7.83 0.00
N ALA A 516 18.21 7.71 -0.93
CA ALA A 516 18.58 8.82 -1.81
C ALA A 516 17.48 9.18 -2.82
N GLY A 517 16.78 8.19 -3.37
CA GLY A 517 15.62 8.41 -4.22
C GLY A 517 14.54 9.22 -3.51
N VAL A 518 14.19 8.82 -2.29
CA VAL A 518 13.23 9.58 -1.47
C VAL A 518 13.72 11.01 -1.20
N ALA A 519 15.00 11.19 -0.83
CA ALA A 519 15.57 12.53 -0.60
C ALA A 519 15.44 13.44 -1.83
N ILE A 520 15.64 12.91 -3.04
CA ILE A 520 15.45 13.65 -4.28
C ILE A 520 13.97 13.95 -4.53
N ARG A 521 13.07 12.96 -4.39
CA ARG A 521 11.63 13.16 -4.53
C ARG A 521 11.12 14.30 -3.64
N LEU A 522 11.61 14.41 -2.40
CA LEU A 522 11.20 15.45 -1.45
C LEU A 522 11.52 16.88 -1.95
N ARG A 523 12.52 17.05 -2.84
CA ARG A 523 12.81 18.35 -3.47
C ARG A 523 11.65 18.86 -4.32
N TYR A 524 10.87 17.93 -4.89
CA TYR A 524 9.76 18.21 -5.81
C TYR A 524 8.38 18.09 -5.15
N ASP A 525 8.29 17.61 -3.90
CA ASP A 525 7.02 17.38 -3.19
C ASP A 525 6.34 18.72 -2.81
N ASN A 526 5.45 19.21 -3.68
CA ASN A 526 4.73 20.45 -3.45
C ASN A 526 3.61 20.29 -2.39
N GLN A 527 3.10 19.09 -2.16
CA GLN A 527 2.16 18.81 -1.07
C GLN A 527 2.86 18.98 0.29
N LEU A 528 4.09 18.44 0.43
CA LEU A 528 4.92 18.63 1.61
C LEU A 528 5.27 20.11 1.82
N LYS A 529 5.69 20.83 0.77
CA LYS A 529 6.01 22.28 0.85
C LYS A 529 4.82 23.08 1.37
N LYS A 530 3.61 22.79 0.89
CA LYS A 530 2.37 23.42 1.37
C LYS A 530 2.04 23.04 2.81
N ALA A 531 2.28 21.76 3.19
CA ALA A 531 2.09 21.29 4.57
C ALA A 531 3.02 22.02 5.55
N LEU A 532 4.28 22.23 5.19
CA LEU A 532 5.26 22.96 6.00
C LEU A 532 4.92 24.44 6.18
N ALA A 533 4.25 25.04 5.20
CA ALA A 533 3.78 26.43 5.24
C ALA A 533 2.45 26.60 6.01
N SER A 534 1.77 25.51 6.37
CA SER A 534 0.48 25.52 7.05
C SER A 534 0.61 25.84 8.55
N PRO A 535 -0.42 26.43 9.19
CA PRO A 535 -0.38 26.71 10.61
C PRO A 535 -0.31 25.40 11.42
N MET A 536 0.47 25.44 12.52
CA MET A 536 0.67 24.30 13.43
C MET A 536 -0.27 24.32 14.65
N SER A 537 -1.18 25.27 14.71
CA SER A 537 -2.17 25.42 15.79
C SER A 537 -3.57 25.51 15.20
N PHE A 538 -4.55 24.98 15.95
CA PHE A 538 -5.97 25.05 15.62
C PHE A 538 -6.60 26.33 16.15
#